data_b6d6cacbfe447a7141237a7888483830
#
_entry.id   b6d6cacbfe447a7141237a7888483830
#
_cell.length_a   1.000
_cell.length_b   1.000
_cell.length_c   1.000
_cell.angle_alpha   90.00
_cell.angle_beta   90.00
_cell.angle_gamma   90.00
#
_symmetry.space_group_name_H-M   'P 1'
#
loop_
_entity.id
_entity.type
_entity.pdbx_description
1 polymer ?
#
loop_
_entity_poly.entity_id
_entity_poly.type
_entity_poly.pdbx_seq_one_letter_code
_entity_poly.pdbx_strand_id
1 'polypeptide(L)'
;MAEPRRGDYIDGGQNGQGFVAAEKNGRWGKAVEVPGLAALNAGNAHFSSVSCASAGNCAADGSYGQPYGLGFVAAEKNGVWGKAISVPGLANLTGRLAEATSVSCASPGNCAAVGDYSNSSGGRTQGFVAVERNGRWGKAIEVPGLGPLNSRGGVYISEVSCAPAGACAAGGSYTDRHHHFQGFVVSQTG
;
A
#
# COMPACT_ATOMS: atom_id res chain seq x y z
N MET A 1 17.29 15.69 14.11
CA MET A 1 16.06 15.05 14.60
C MET A 1 15.12 14.96 13.42
N ALA A 2 14.77 13.75 12.98
CA ALA A 2 13.79 13.57 11.92
C ALA A 2 12.39 13.81 12.50
N GLU A 3 11.58 14.64 11.84
CA GLU A 3 10.18 14.83 12.25
C GLU A 3 9.44 13.49 12.11
N PRO A 4 8.55 13.12 13.05
CA PRO A 4 7.74 11.92 12.94
C PRO A 4 6.84 12.05 11.71
N ARG A 5 6.98 11.14 10.79
CA ARG A 5 6.11 11.04 9.61
C ARG A 5 4.75 10.48 10.05
N ARG A 6 3.70 10.85 9.34
CA ARG A 6 2.30 10.50 9.63
C ARG A 6 2.14 9.01 9.89
N GLY A 7 1.60 8.65 11.04
CA GLY A 7 1.30 7.27 11.41
C GLY A 7 2.45 6.44 11.96
N ASP A 8 3.62 7.06 12.21
CA ASP A 8 4.80 6.36 12.68
C ASP A 8 5.29 6.93 14.02
N TYR A 9 5.91 6.10 14.83
CA TYR A 9 6.64 6.48 16.02
C TYR A 9 8.00 5.77 16.06
N ILE A 10 8.93 6.31 16.82
CA ILE A 10 10.23 5.68 17.05
C ILE A 10 10.16 4.91 18.36
N ASP A 11 10.41 3.61 18.34
CA ASP A 11 10.46 2.76 19.52
C ASP A 11 11.76 2.94 20.32
N GLY A 12 11.85 2.29 21.48
CA GLY A 12 13.04 2.34 22.33
C GLY A 12 14.32 1.77 21.71
N GLY A 13 14.20 1.02 20.62
CA GLY A 13 15.29 0.48 19.79
C GLY A 13 15.67 1.38 18.61
N GLN A 14 15.10 2.58 18.52
CA GLN A 14 15.29 3.55 17.43
C GLN A 14 14.72 3.08 16.08
N ASN A 15 13.77 2.14 16.07
CA ASN A 15 13.11 1.68 14.88
C ASN A 15 11.81 2.45 14.67
N GLY A 16 11.50 2.79 13.40
CA GLY A 16 10.21 3.33 13.01
C GLY A 16 9.14 2.24 13.12
N GLN A 17 8.05 2.53 13.82
CA GLN A 17 6.91 1.63 13.97
C GLN A 17 5.64 2.32 13.53
N GLY A 18 4.79 1.56 12.83
CA GLY A 18 3.49 2.05 12.38
C GLY A 18 2.39 1.77 13.41
N PHE A 19 1.42 2.66 13.49
CA PHE A 19 0.24 2.47 14.34
C PHE A 19 -1.05 2.82 13.58
N VAL A 20 -2.15 2.31 14.09
CA VAL A 20 -3.49 2.69 13.68
C VAL A 20 -4.26 3.22 14.88
N ALA A 21 -5.18 4.14 14.64
CA ALA A 21 -6.12 4.63 15.65
C ALA A 21 -7.51 4.72 15.02
N ALA A 22 -8.54 4.31 15.75
CA ALA A 22 -9.93 4.39 15.31
C ALA A 22 -10.64 5.56 16.00
N GLU A 23 -11.48 6.26 15.25
CA GLU A 23 -12.40 7.25 15.77
C GLU A 23 -13.79 6.64 15.95
N LYS A 24 -14.45 6.94 17.06
CA LYS A 24 -15.83 6.55 17.32
C LYS A 24 -16.57 7.70 18.00
N ASN A 25 -17.66 8.15 17.39
CA ASN A 25 -18.51 9.24 17.92
C ASN A 25 -17.73 10.53 18.25
N GLY A 26 -16.85 10.94 17.37
CA GLY A 26 -16.02 12.14 17.52
C GLY A 26 -14.86 12.01 18.49
N ARG A 27 -14.54 10.81 18.97
CA ARG A 27 -13.44 10.55 19.89
C ARG A 27 -12.46 9.55 19.31
N TRP A 28 -11.18 9.94 19.26
CA TRP A 28 -10.09 9.03 18.88
C TRP A 28 -9.78 8.07 20.04
N GLY A 29 -9.69 6.80 19.68
CA GLY A 29 -9.19 5.75 20.56
C GLY A 29 -7.67 5.81 20.72
N LYS A 30 -7.14 4.87 21.52
CA LYS A 30 -5.69 4.73 21.66
C LYS A 30 -5.10 4.21 20.35
N ALA A 31 -3.90 4.70 20.03
CA ALA A 31 -3.08 4.10 18.98
C ALA A 31 -2.71 2.66 19.35
N VAL A 32 -2.83 1.76 18.41
CA VAL A 32 -2.46 0.34 18.57
C VAL A 32 -1.56 -0.09 17.42
N GLU A 33 -0.59 -0.92 17.71
CA GLU A 33 0.22 -1.58 16.70
C GLU A 33 -0.63 -2.65 15.99
N VAL A 34 -0.51 -2.73 14.66
CA VAL A 34 -1.20 -3.78 13.91
C VAL A 34 -0.55 -5.13 14.18
N PRO A 35 -1.32 -6.15 14.57
CA PRO A 35 -0.79 -7.47 14.87
C PRO A 35 0.10 -8.00 13.73
N GLY A 36 1.22 -8.58 14.07
CA GLY A 36 2.16 -9.21 13.12
C GLY A 36 3.07 -8.25 12.36
N LEU A 37 2.88 -6.94 12.47
CA LEU A 37 3.75 -5.96 11.82
C LEU A 37 5.18 -6.06 12.34
N ALA A 38 5.37 -6.16 13.66
CA ALA A 38 6.68 -6.37 14.26
C ALA A 38 7.39 -7.65 13.77
N ALA A 39 6.64 -8.70 13.43
CA ALA A 39 7.22 -9.93 12.88
C ALA A 39 7.64 -9.81 11.40
N LEU A 40 7.00 -8.93 10.63
CA LEU A 40 7.42 -8.59 9.27
C LEU A 40 8.60 -7.62 9.27
N ASN A 41 8.65 -6.80 10.30
CA ASN A 41 9.51 -5.64 10.39
C ASN A 41 10.90 -6.04 10.88
N ALA A 42 11.90 -5.97 10.01
CA ALA A 42 13.31 -6.12 10.38
C ALA A 42 13.91 -4.80 10.90
N GLY A 43 13.11 -3.96 11.57
CA GLY A 43 13.56 -2.71 12.18
C GLY A 43 12.76 -1.46 11.84
N ASN A 44 12.05 -1.40 10.72
CA ASN A 44 11.26 -0.22 10.35
C ASN A 44 9.99 -0.61 9.60
N ALA A 45 8.87 0.00 9.99
CA ALA A 45 7.61 -0.05 9.27
C ALA A 45 6.91 1.30 9.33
N HIS A 46 6.23 1.69 8.27
CA HIS A 46 5.40 2.88 8.25
C HIS A 46 4.10 2.62 7.48
N PHE A 47 3.03 3.29 7.89
CA PHE A 47 1.77 3.28 7.18
C PHE A 47 1.74 4.39 6.13
N SER A 48 1.23 4.06 4.94
CA SER A 48 1.01 5.01 3.86
C SER A 48 -0.44 5.47 3.81
N SER A 49 -1.40 4.54 3.98
CA SER A 49 -2.81 4.84 3.80
C SER A 49 -3.70 3.95 4.64
N VAL A 50 -4.90 4.42 4.91
CA VAL A 50 -6.00 3.67 5.54
C VAL A 50 -7.32 4.02 4.86
N SER A 51 -8.16 3.03 4.61
CA SER A 51 -9.48 3.19 4.02
C SER A 51 -10.48 2.32 4.73
N CYS A 52 -11.66 2.87 5.03
CA CYS A 52 -12.74 2.16 5.70
C CYS A 52 -13.97 2.08 4.79
N ALA A 53 -14.45 0.87 4.53
CA ALA A 53 -15.71 0.65 3.84
C ALA A 53 -16.91 0.89 4.75
N SER A 54 -16.75 0.67 6.04
CA SER A 54 -17.72 0.95 7.11
C SER A 54 -17.01 0.95 8.45
N ALA A 55 -17.67 1.40 9.50
CA ALA A 55 -17.11 1.40 10.86
C ALA A 55 -16.60 0.00 11.26
N GLY A 56 -15.33 -0.09 11.63
CA GLY A 56 -14.66 -1.33 12.02
C GLY A 56 -14.36 -2.31 10.87
N ASN A 57 -14.48 -1.87 9.62
CA ASN A 57 -14.11 -2.67 8.45
C ASN A 57 -13.24 -1.82 7.54
N CYS A 58 -11.95 -1.83 7.81
CA CYS A 58 -10.95 -1.02 7.16
C CYS A 58 -9.81 -1.87 6.59
N ALA A 59 -9.07 -1.30 5.69
CA ALA A 59 -7.75 -1.81 5.30
C ALA A 59 -6.71 -0.70 5.46
N ALA A 60 -5.49 -1.09 5.73
CA ALA A 60 -4.33 -0.21 5.78
C ALA A 60 -3.19 -0.82 4.99
N ASP A 61 -2.33 0.03 4.46
CA ASP A 61 -1.14 -0.37 3.74
C ASP A 61 0.08 0.44 4.18
N GLY A 62 1.24 0.04 3.70
CA GLY A 62 2.48 0.71 3.96
C GLY A 62 3.68 -0.13 3.52
N SER A 63 4.84 0.17 4.08
CA SER A 63 6.07 -0.58 3.81
C SER A 63 6.81 -0.93 5.11
N TYR A 64 7.64 -1.97 5.03
CA TYR A 64 8.43 -2.49 6.14
C TYR A 64 9.79 -2.97 5.67
N GLY A 65 10.76 -3.00 6.59
CA GLY A 65 12.10 -3.54 6.35
C GLY A 65 13.14 -2.49 5.99
N GLN A 66 14.41 -2.83 6.20
CA GLN A 66 15.59 -2.03 5.88
C GLN A 66 16.69 -2.94 5.32
N PRO A 67 17.55 -2.51 4.42
CA PRO A 67 17.57 -1.22 3.69
C PRO A 67 16.63 -1.22 2.47
N TYR A 68 15.92 -2.32 2.22
CA TYR A 68 15.03 -2.52 1.07
C TYR A 68 13.64 -2.89 1.59
N GLY A 69 12.69 -1.95 1.47
CA GLY A 69 11.33 -2.14 1.96
C GLY A 69 10.49 -3.03 1.05
N LEU A 70 9.52 -3.71 1.67
CA LEU A 70 8.44 -4.41 0.97
C LEU A 70 7.09 -3.85 1.41
N GLY A 71 6.14 -3.79 0.49
CA GLY A 71 4.77 -3.39 0.80
C GLY A 71 4.06 -4.42 1.68
N PHE A 72 3.29 -3.93 2.65
CA PHE A 72 2.36 -4.75 3.44
C PHE A 72 0.93 -4.23 3.33
N VAL A 73 -0.01 -5.10 3.68
CA VAL A 73 -1.42 -4.77 3.87
C VAL A 73 -1.91 -5.39 5.17
N ALA A 74 -2.88 -4.73 5.80
CA ALA A 74 -3.60 -5.23 6.96
C ALA A 74 -5.09 -4.92 6.82
N ALA A 75 -5.96 -5.79 7.33
CA ALA A 75 -7.39 -5.59 7.28
C ALA A 75 -8.00 -5.63 8.69
N GLU A 76 -8.95 -4.73 8.92
CA GLU A 76 -9.81 -4.71 10.11
C GLU A 76 -11.17 -5.32 9.75
N LYS A 77 -11.64 -6.23 10.58
CA LYS A 77 -12.96 -6.83 10.46
C LYS A 77 -13.70 -6.74 11.78
N ASN A 78 -14.87 -6.10 11.76
CA ASN A 78 -15.72 -5.90 12.94
C ASN A 78 -14.96 -5.26 14.12
N GLY A 79 -14.10 -4.30 13.86
CA GLY A 79 -13.33 -3.59 14.89
C GLY A 79 -12.08 -4.33 15.39
N VAL A 80 -11.68 -5.42 14.74
CA VAL A 80 -10.49 -6.21 15.11
C VAL A 80 -9.52 -6.22 13.94
N TRP A 81 -8.32 -5.67 14.14
CA TRP A 81 -7.22 -5.74 13.17
C TRP A 81 -6.66 -7.16 13.08
N GLY A 82 -6.62 -7.67 11.87
CA GLY A 82 -5.90 -8.90 11.54
C GLY A 82 -4.39 -8.68 11.47
N LYS A 83 -3.64 -9.76 11.24
CA LYS A 83 -2.19 -9.67 11.07
C LYS A 83 -1.84 -8.91 9.78
N ALA A 84 -0.87 -8.00 9.88
CA ALA A 84 -0.20 -7.47 8.70
C ALA A 84 0.48 -8.60 7.92
N ILE A 85 0.33 -8.57 6.63
CA ILE A 85 0.98 -9.52 5.71
C ILE A 85 1.72 -8.75 4.62
N SER A 86 2.85 -9.26 4.17
CA SER A 86 3.45 -8.79 2.92
C SER A 86 2.43 -8.88 1.80
N VAL A 87 2.37 -7.88 0.92
CA VAL A 87 1.49 -7.95 -0.26
C VAL A 87 1.80 -9.22 -1.03
N PRO A 88 0.83 -10.15 -1.19
CA PRO A 88 1.11 -11.44 -1.79
C PRO A 88 1.68 -11.30 -3.20
N GLY A 89 2.72 -12.06 -3.52
CA GLY A 89 3.35 -12.06 -4.85
C GLY A 89 4.22 -10.84 -5.16
N LEU A 90 4.23 -9.80 -4.36
CA LEU A 90 5.02 -8.60 -4.60
C LEU A 90 6.52 -8.89 -4.65
N ALA A 91 7.02 -9.75 -3.79
CA ALA A 91 8.41 -10.18 -3.79
C ALA A 91 8.85 -10.85 -5.11
N ASN A 92 7.91 -11.37 -5.91
CA ASN A 92 8.22 -11.94 -7.23
C ASN A 92 8.34 -10.87 -8.33
N LEU A 93 7.76 -9.69 -8.12
CA LEU A 93 7.82 -8.57 -9.05
C LEU A 93 9.07 -7.73 -8.82
N THR A 94 9.46 -7.57 -7.55
CA THR A 94 10.56 -6.70 -7.15
C THR A 94 11.85 -7.47 -6.91
N GLY A 95 12.97 -6.84 -7.30
CA GLY A 95 14.29 -7.31 -6.87
C GLY A 95 14.72 -6.77 -5.51
N ARG A 96 14.18 -5.62 -5.06
CA ARG A 96 14.71 -4.91 -3.88
C ARG A 96 13.76 -4.01 -3.13
N LEU A 97 12.97 -3.18 -3.82
CA LEU A 97 12.16 -2.12 -3.23
C LEU A 97 10.74 -2.21 -3.74
N ALA A 98 9.78 -2.16 -2.85
CA ALA A 98 8.38 -2.00 -3.19
C ALA A 98 7.64 -1.33 -2.03
N GLU A 99 6.85 -0.32 -2.33
CA GLU A 99 6.05 0.40 -1.35
C GLU A 99 4.59 0.33 -1.74
N ALA A 100 3.71 -0.02 -0.81
CA ALA A 100 2.29 0.21 -0.96
C ALA A 100 2.01 1.67 -0.57
N THR A 101 1.37 2.41 -1.45
CA THR A 101 1.21 3.87 -1.34
C THR A 101 -0.22 4.29 -1.05
N SER A 102 -1.19 3.49 -1.46
CA SER A 102 -2.61 3.81 -1.25
C SER A 102 -3.48 2.57 -1.24
N VAL A 103 -4.47 2.56 -0.34
CA VAL A 103 -5.52 1.54 -0.27
C VAL A 103 -6.91 2.18 -0.33
N SER A 104 -7.86 1.52 -0.99
CA SER A 104 -9.26 1.94 -1.02
C SER A 104 -10.18 0.73 -0.93
N CYS A 105 -11.25 0.85 -0.12
CA CYS A 105 -12.20 -0.22 0.11
C CYS A 105 -13.58 0.12 -0.49
N ALA A 106 -14.06 -0.70 -1.40
CA ALA A 106 -15.40 -0.62 -1.99
C ALA A 106 -16.49 -1.12 -1.04
N SER A 107 -16.19 -2.16 -0.29
CA SER A 107 -17.06 -2.79 0.71
C SER A 107 -16.21 -3.61 1.70
N PRO A 108 -16.74 -4.03 2.86
CA PRO A 108 -15.99 -4.84 3.82
C PRO A 108 -15.33 -6.07 3.18
N GLY A 109 -14.00 -6.16 3.30
CA GLY A 109 -13.21 -7.25 2.72
C GLY A 109 -13.05 -7.21 1.19
N ASN A 110 -13.39 -6.09 0.55
CA ASN A 110 -13.19 -5.88 -0.88
C ASN A 110 -12.49 -4.53 -1.08
N CYS A 111 -11.18 -4.58 -1.16
CA CYS A 111 -10.30 -3.42 -1.24
C CYS A 111 -9.29 -3.58 -2.40
N ALA A 112 -8.71 -2.49 -2.80
CA ALA A 112 -7.55 -2.48 -3.69
C ALA A 112 -6.41 -1.71 -3.04
N ALA A 113 -5.20 -2.24 -3.12
CA ALA A 113 -3.96 -1.57 -2.74
C ALA A 113 -3.10 -1.38 -3.98
N VAL A 114 -2.45 -0.25 -4.07
CA VAL A 114 -1.55 0.10 -5.15
C VAL A 114 -0.21 0.58 -4.61
N GLY A 115 0.78 0.61 -5.48
CA GLY A 115 2.09 1.14 -5.15
C GLY A 115 3.08 0.94 -6.27
N ASP A 116 4.33 1.15 -5.97
CA ASP A 116 5.40 0.98 -6.95
C ASP A 116 6.50 0.07 -6.42
N TYR A 117 7.26 -0.49 -7.35
CA TYR A 117 8.36 -1.40 -7.08
C TYR A 117 9.50 -1.17 -8.06
N SER A 118 10.73 -1.43 -7.60
CA SER A 118 11.90 -1.43 -8.47
C SER A 118 12.13 -2.84 -9.01
N ASN A 119 12.16 -3.00 -10.32
CA ASN A 119 12.46 -4.29 -10.93
C ASN A 119 13.93 -4.69 -10.76
N SER A 120 14.20 -5.99 -10.78
CA SER A 120 15.54 -6.56 -10.58
C SER A 120 16.54 -6.24 -11.71
N SER A 121 16.05 -5.84 -12.88
CA SER A 121 16.85 -5.76 -14.11
C SER A 121 17.45 -4.39 -14.43
N GLY A 122 17.28 -3.37 -13.58
CA GLY A 122 17.87 -2.08 -13.94
C GLY A 122 17.38 -0.86 -13.17
N GLY A 123 16.77 -1.05 -12.00
CA GLY A 123 16.37 0.06 -11.15
C GLY A 123 15.19 0.88 -11.70
N ARG A 124 14.43 0.32 -12.63
CA ARG A 124 13.21 0.96 -13.13
C ARG A 124 12.07 0.77 -12.14
N THR A 125 11.42 1.85 -11.81
CA THR A 125 10.21 1.81 -10.98
C THR A 125 9.00 1.48 -11.84
N GLN A 126 8.21 0.50 -11.41
CA GLN A 126 6.97 0.04 -12.05
C GLN A 126 5.82 0.10 -11.04
N GLY A 127 4.59 0.15 -11.52
CA GLY A 127 3.42 0.14 -10.69
C GLY A 127 2.83 -1.25 -10.47
N PHE A 128 2.32 -1.51 -9.27
CA PHE A 128 1.55 -2.73 -8.99
C PHE A 128 0.16 -2.41 -8.46
N VAL A 129 -0.73 -3.38 -8.60
CA VAL A 129 -2.04 -3.42 -7.93
C VAL A 129 -2.23 -4.79 -7.29
N ALA A 130 -2.80 -4.80 -6.09
CA ALA A 130 -3.27 -6.00 -5.39
C ALA A 130 -4.73 -5.79 -4.97
N VAL A 131 -5.58 -6.81 -5.12
CA VAL A 131 -7.01 -6.70 -4.82
C VAL A 131 -7.38 -7.69 -3.72
N GLU A 132 -8.08 -7.19 -2.72
CA GLU A 132 -8.74 -8.01 -1.72
C GLU A 132 -10.15 -8.37 -2.20
N ARG A 133 -10.49 -9.64 -2.13
CA ARG A 133 -11.84 -10.16 -2.40
C ARG A 133 -12.29 -11.07 -1.27
N ASN A 134 -13.44 -10.75 -0.68
CA ASN A 134 -14.03 -11.52 0.43
C ASN A 134 -13.03 -11.73 1.60
N GLY A 135 -12.25 -10.71 1.93
CA GLY A 135 -11.28 -10.74 3.02
C GLY A 135 -9.98 -11.50 2.71
N ARG A 136 -9.67 -11.71 1.42
CA ARG A 136 -8.43 -12.36 0.98
C ARG A 136 -7.72 -11.52 -0.06
N TRP A 137 -6.50 -11.14 0.24
CA TRP A 137 -5.61 -10.45 -0.69
C TRP A 137 -5.10 -11.40 -1.78
N GLY A 138 -5.31 -11.01 -3.03
CA GLY A 138 -4.75 -11.66 -4.21
C GLY A 138 -3.31 -11.26 -4.44
N LYS A 139 -2.67 -11.92 -5.41
CA LYS A 139 -1.28 -11.59 -5.79
C LYS A 139 -1.21 -10.21 -6.44
N ALA A 140 -0.17 -9.45 -6.10
CA ALA A 140 0.18 -8.24 -6.83
C ALA A 140 0.49 -8.57 -8.29
N ILE A 141 -0.02 -7.73 -9.17
CA ILE A 141 0.28 -7.74 -10.61
C ILE A 141 0.79 -6.37 -11.02
N GLU A 142 1.60 -6.31 -12.05
CA GLU A 142 1.97 -5.04 -12.69
C GLU A 142 0.72 -4.35 -13.24
N VAL A 143 0.66 -3.02 -13.10
CA VAL A 143 -0.46 -2.23 -13.64
C VAL A 143 -0.53 -2.40 -15.15
N PRO A 144 -1.67 -2.91 -15.68
CA PRO A 144 -1.80 -3.17 -17.11
C PRO A 144 -1.58 -1.92 -17.98
N GLY A 145 -0.83 -2.05 -19.04
CA GLY A 145 -0.58 -0.99 -20.03
C GLY A 145 0.48 0.03 -19.63
N LEU A 146 1.03 -0.01 -18.40
CA LEU A 146 2.03 0.94 -17.96
C LEU A 146 3.44 0.66 -18.52
N GLY A 147 3.80 -0.60 -18.67
CA GLY A 147 5.12 -1.00 -19.16
C GLY A 147 5.54 -0.32 -20.47
N PRO A 148 4.71 -0.31 -21.54
CA PRO A 148 5.02 0.37 -22.79
C PRO A 148 5.15 1.90 -22.66
N LEU A 149 4.41 2.53 -21.75
CA LEU A 149 4.45 3.98 -21.52
C LEU A 149 5.70 4.38 -20.77
N ASN A 150 6.11 3.56 -19.80
CA ASN A 150 7.26 3.80 -18.92
C ASN A 150 8.58 3.37 -19.58
N SER A 151 8.96 4.01 -20.67
CA SER A 151 10.15 3.63 -21.44
C SER A 151 11.48 4.04 -20.79
N ARG A 152 11.46 4.94 -19.81
CA ARG A 152 12.66 5.46 -19.11
C ARG A 152 12.70 5.18 -17.62
N GLY A 153 11.68 4.51 -17.07
CA GLY A 153 11.81 3.86 -15.77
C GLY A 153 11.48 4.68 -14.54
N GLY A 154 10.45 5.51 -14.60
CA GLY A 154 9.91 6.19 -13.42
C GLY A 154 8.40 6.11 -13.41
N VAL A 155 7.81 5.16 -12.66
CA VAL A 155 6.38 5.13 -12.34
C VAL A 155 6.22 5.43 -10.86
N TYR A 156 5.25 6.27 -10.55
CA TYR A 156 4.81 6.55 -9.18
C TYR A 156 3.30 6.47 -9.16
N ILE A 157 2.76 5.53 -8.38
CA ILE A 157 1.32 5.44 -8.17
C ILE A 157 0.96 6.23 -6.91
N SER A 158 0.11 7.25 -7.10
CA SER A 158 -0.22 8.19 -6.03
C SER A 158 -1.42 7.72 -5.23
N GLU A 159 -2.45 7.19 -5.91
CA GLU A 159 -3.74 6.96 -5.26
C GLU A 159 -4.56 5.88 -5.97
N VAL A 160 -5.42 5.22 -5.20
CA VAL A 160 -6.51 4.36 -5.68
C VAL A 160 -7.82 4.78 -5.04
N SER A 161 -8.90 4.75 -5.81
CA SER A 161 -10.26 5.00 -5.35
C SER A 161 -11.19 3.91 -5.86
N CYS A 162 -12.00 3.36 -4.96
CA CYS A 162 -12.96 2.30 -5.26
C CYS A 162 -14.38 2.77 -4.99
N ALA A 163 -15.26 2.58 -5.96
CA ALA A 163 -16.70 2.83 -5.79
C ALA A 163 -17.37 1.66 -5.05
N PRO A 164 -18.50 1.89 -4.34
CA PRO A 164 -19.22 0.83 -3.63
C PRO A 164 -19.64 -0.36 -4.51
N ALA A 165 -19.78 -0.17 -5.82
CA ALA A 165 -20.06 -1.23 -6.78
C ALA A 165 -18.86 -2.13 -7.09
N GLY A 166 -17.70 -1.87 -6.50
CA GLY A 166 -16.48 -2.70 -6.65
C GLY A 166 -15.56 -2.27 -7.80
N ALA A 167 -15.92 -1.25 -8.57
CA ALA A 167 -15.03 -0.67 -9.58
C ALA A 167 -13.99 0.23 -8.93
N CYS A 168 -12.72 0.02 -9.24
CA CYS A 168 -11.62 0.85 -8.74
C CYS A 168 -10.89 1.54 -9.89
N ALA A 169 -10.36 2.72 -9.62
CA ALA A 169 -9.44 3.42 -10.50
C ALA A 169 -8.20 3.85 -9.71
N ALA A 170 -7.04 3.78 -10.34
CA ALA A 170 -5.78 4.24 -9.78
C ALA A 170 -5.12 5.26 -10.71
N GLY A 171 -4.40 6.19 -10.13
CA GLY A 171 -3.70 7.24 -10.87
C GLY A 171 -2.30 7.50 -10.36
N GLY A 172 -1.52 8.13 -11.20
CA GLY A 172 -0.14 8.46 -10.88
C GLY A 172 0.58 9.12 -12.04
N SER A 173 1.89 9.01 -12.05
CA SER A 173 2.75 9.55 -13.11
C SER A 173 3.76 8.53 -13.61
N TYR A 174 4.22 8.73 -14.83
CA TYR A 174 5.31 7.96 -15.42
C TYR A 174 6.26 8.88 -16.20
N THR A 175 7.46 8.40 -16.45
CA THR A 175 8.44 9.13 -17.28
C THR A 175 8.43 8.57 -18.69
N ASP A 176 8.09 9.40 -19.67
CA ASP A 176 8.05 9.01 -21.07
C ASP A 176 9.47 8.91 -21.70
N ARG A 177 9.52 8.54 -22.98
CA ARG A 177 10.79 8.41 -23.74
C ARG A 177 11.58 9.72 -23.89
N HIS A 178 10.93 10.86 -23.72
CA HIS A 178 11.52 12.20 -23.81
C HIS A 178 11.92 12.77 -22.44
N HIS A 179 11.83 11.96 -21.37
CA HIS A 179 12.07 12.36 -19.98
C HIS A 179 11.05 13.35 -19.42
N HIS A 180 9.84 13.42 -19.98
CA HIS A 180 8.76 14.20 -19.43
C HIS A 180 7.91 13.37 -18.47
N PHE A 181 7.46 14.01 -17.38
CA PHE A 181 6.46 13.42 -16.49
C PHE A 181 5.09 13.54 -17.13
N GLN A 182 4.40 12.41 -17.23
CA GLN A 182 3.04 12.29 -17.75
C GLN A 182 2.12 11.68 -16.70
N GLY A 183 0.87 12.17 -16.63
CA GLY A 183 -0.15 11.56 -15.80
C GLY A 183 -0.77 10.33 -16.47
N PHE A 184 -1.24 9.38 -15.66
CA PHE A 184 -2.06 8.26 -16.13
C PHE A 184 -3.21 7.97 -15.16
N VAL A 185 -4.24 7.36 -15.67
CA VAL A 185 -5.32 6.73 -14.91
C VAL A 185 -5.55 5.34 -15.49
N VAL A 186 -5.72 4.37 -14.62
CA VAL A 186 -6.13 3.00 -14.98
C VAL A 186 -7.37 2.64 -14.20
N SER A 187 -8.33 2.01 -14.86
CA SER A 187 -9.56 1.52 -14.23
C SER A 187 -9.60 0.00 -14.26
N GLN A 188 -10.11 -0.57 -13.18
CA GLN A 188 -10.40 -2.00 -13.13
C GLN A 188 -11.50 -2.30 -14.14
N THR A 189 -11.22 -3.17 -15.09
CA THR A 189 -12.24 -3.78 -15.95
C THR A 189 -12.76 -5.02 -15.25
N GLY A 190 -14.08 -5.12 -15.13
CA GLY A 190 -14.80 -6.23 -14.49
C GLY A 190 -14.57 -7.59 -15.16
#